data_8a491ca87e1009d32b12b0bf24f3f8fb
#
_entry.id   8a491ca87e1009d32b12b0bf24f3f8fb
#
_cell.length_a   1.000
_cell.length_b   1.000
_cell.length_c   1.000
_cell.angle_alpha   90.00
_cell.angle_beta   90.00
_cell.angle_gamma   90.00
#
_symmetry.space_group_name_H-M   'P 1'
#
loop_
_entity.id
_entity.type
_entity.pdbx_description
1 polymer ?
#
loop_
_entity_poly.entity_id
_entity_poly.type
_entity_poly.pdbx_seq_one_letter_code
_entity_poly.pdbx_strand_id
1 'polypeptide(L)'
;MIDYYSDPKSTERKQAMENVAQKNEKSISGAIKVDEKEVMEHLDTLVRKSVEDTLNTLLNEEADAICNAGRYQRSPDRQDTWAGTYKRKLLTTSGEFELKIPRLRTLPFETQIIKWYQTKQSSVEEALIEMYLAGVSVRRVEDITEALWNTKVSSSTISDLNQKIYGKIEEWRMQPIHGEHPYIFLDGIYLKRSWGGEISNVSVLVTVGVNDEGYREILGIAEGSREDKESWTNSLRYLKDRGLSGVKLIVSDKCSGQHGIIGDFFPDAKWQRCVVHWYRNAFTMSPWKHVKSIAAMLKAIHAQEDRAAAREKAKLVAEKLRKMNLNKVAEFVESTVKNPCLIWTFLMSIGLVCVRTMLWDGS
;
A
#
# COMPACT_ATOMS: atom_id res chain seq x y z
N MET A 1 37.35 1.26 -4.53
CA MET A 1 38.00 0.70 -3.34
C MET A 1 38.03 1.85 -2.33
N ILE A 2 37.06 1.90 -1.43
CA ILE A 2 36.98 2.89 -0.35
C ILE A 2 36.65 2.05 0.88
N ASP A 3 37.65 1.90 1.74
CA ASP A 3 37.55 1.21 3.02
C ASP A 3 36.55 1.92 3.94
N TYR A 4 35.56 1.19 4.39
CA TYR A 4 34.67 1.63 5.47
C TYR A 4 35.46 1.53 6.79
N TYR A 5 35.68 2.66 7.40
CA TYR A 5 36.15 2.82 8.77
C TYR A 5 35.26 2.00 9.71
N SER A 6 35.77 0.91 10.24
CA SER A 6 35.14 0.18 11.35
C SER A 6 35.33 0.99 12.62
N ASP A 7 34.22 1.50 13.18
CA ASP A 7 34.21 2.19 14.46
C ASP A 7 34.69 1.25 15.57
N PRO A 8 35.83 1.53 16.26
CA PRO A 8 36.37 0.68 17.32
C PRO A 8 35.38 0.43 18.47
N LYS A 9 34.43 1.36 18.70
CA LYS A 9 33.40 1.23 19.74
C LYS A 9 32.34 0.18 19.45
N SER A 10 32.14 -0.23 18.17
CA SER A 10 31.21 -1.29 17.81
C SER A 10 31.75 -2.68 18.18
N THR A 11 33.06 -2.87 18.12
CA THR A 11 33.71 -4.12 18.45
C THR A 11 33.76 -4.32 19.97
N GLU A 12 34.02 -3.25 20.74
CA GLU A 12 34.00 -3.30 22.21
C GLU A 12 32.59 -3.56 22.77
N ARG A 13 31.53 -3.00 22.12
CA ARG A 13 30.15 -3.28 22.50
C ARG A 13 29.74 -4.72 22.21
N LYS A 14 30.13 -5.30 21.07
CA LYS A 14 29.90 -6.72 20.80
C LYS A 14 30.60 -7.63 21.80
N GLN A 15 31.87 -7.36 22.10
CA GLN A 15 32.63 -8.13 23.08
C GLN A 15 32.10 -8.00 24.51
N ALA A 16 31.58 -6.82 24.88
CA ALA A 16 30.90 -6.62 26.16
C ALA A 16 29.57 -7.39 26.25
N MET A 17 28.79 -7.44 25.16
CA MET A 17 27.55 -8.23 25.10
C MET A 17 27.81 -9.75 25.13
N GLU A 18 28.84 -10.24 24.43
CA GLU A 18 29.24 -11.65 24.48
C GLU A 18 29.77 -12.05 25.86
N ASN A 19 30.51 -11.17 26.53
CA ASN A 19 30.99 -11.41 27.91
C ASN A 19 29.85 -11.40 28.95
N VAL A 20 28.79 -10.58 28.75
CA VAL A 20 27.58 -10.59 29.59
C VAL A 20 26.77 -11.86 29.36
N ALA A 21 26.65 -12.32 28.11
CA ALA A 21 25.98 -13.58 27.77
C ALA A 21 26.73 -14.79 28.40
N GLN A 22 28.06 -14.86 28.26
CA GLN A 22 28.87 -15.92 28.87
C GLN A 22 28.91 -15.88 30.42
N LYS A 23 28.74 -14.70 31.02
CA LYS A 23 28.70 -14.56 32.49
C LYS A 23 27.35 -15.01 33.06
N ASN A 24 26.27 -14.84 32.31
CA ASN A 24 24.93 -15.36 32.67
C ASN A 24 24.86 -16.89 32.53
N GLU A 25 25.56 -17.49 31.56
CA GLU A 25 25.65 -18.96 31.46
C GLU A 25 26.42 -19.65 32.62
N LYS A 26 27.34 -18.93 33.28
CA LYS A 26 28.15 -19.50 34.40
C LYS A 26 27.51 -19.36 35.78
N SER A 27 26.41 -18.61 35.95
CA SER A 27 25.82 -18.34 37.25
C SER A 27 24.66 -19.28 37.66
N ILE A 28 24.28 -20.25 36.80
CA ILE A 28 23.17 -21.19 37.07
C ILE A 28 23.68 -22.64 36.92
N SER A 29 24.65 -23.00 37.73
CA SER A 29 25.04 -24.40 37.90
C SER A 29 24.13 -25.05 38.94
N GLY A 30 23.02 -25.64 38.49
CA GLY A 30 22.07 -26.36 39.31
C GLY A 30 20.59 -26.23 38.88
N ALA A 31 20.27 -25.34 37.97
CA ALA A 31 18.92 -25.26 37.39
C ALA A 31 18.76 -26.28 36.26
N ILE A 32 17.63 -26.94 36.23
CA ILE A 32 17.19 -27.77 35.08
C ILE A 32 17.39 -26.96 33.82
N LYS A 33 18.14 -27.48 32.84
CA LYS A 33 18.21 -26.88 31.49
C LYS A 33 16.82 -27.00 30.86
N VAL A 34 16.04 -25.97 31.00
CA VAL A 34 14.76 -25.85 30.33
C VAL A 34 15.08 -25.33 28.93
N ASP A 35 14.79 -26.12 27.91
CA ASP A 35 14.84 -25.65 26.53
C ASP A 35 13.63 -24.71 26.34
N GLU A 36 13.92 -23.42 26.20
CA GLU A 36 12.90 -22.36 26.06
C GLU A 36 11.96 -22.61 24.87
N LYS A 37 12.50 -23.21 23.79
CA LYS A 37 11.70 -23.61 22.63
C LYS A 37 10.72 -24.72 22.97
N GLU A 38 11.19 -25.77 23.67
CA GLU A 38 10.36 -26.91 24.04
C GLU A 38 9.24 -26.49 25.00
N VAL A 39 9.52 -25.56 25.90
CA VAL A 39 8.50 -25.00 26.81
C VAL A 39 7.47 -24.18 26.04
N MET A 40 7.90 -23.32 25.11
CA MET A 40 6.98 -22.50 24.30
C MET A 40 6.12 -23.37 23.38
N GLU A 41 6.67 -24.38 22.71
CA GLU A 41 5.90 -25.34 21.92
C GLU A 41 4.88 -26.12 22.75
N HIS A 42 5.26 -26.48 23.97
CA HIS A 42 4.34 -27.17 24.89
C HIS A 42 3.21 -26.23 25.38
N LEU A 43 3.54 -24.99 25.71
CA LEU A 43 2.55 -23.96 26.08
C LEU A 43 1.57 -23.68 24.95
N ASP A 44 2.07 -23.52 23.72
CA ASP A 44 1.22 -23.32 22.54
C ASP A 44 0.29 -24.49 22.32
N THR A 45 0.77 -25.72 22.51
CA THR A 45 -0.03 -26.93 22.40
C THR A 45 -1.11 -26.99 23.47
N LEU A 46 -0.80 -26.63 24.71
CA LEU A 46 -1.75 -26.58 25.82
C LEU A 46 -2.82 -25.52 25.60
N VAL A 47 -2.42 -24.31 25.16
CA VAL A 47 -3.34 -23.22 24.87
C VAL A 47 -4.30 -23.62 23.75
N ARG A 48 -3.77 -24.19 22.65
CA ARG A 48 -4.60 -24.67 21.52
C ARG A 48 -5.60 -25.70 21.98
N LYS A 49 -5.16 -26.72 22.70
CA LYS A 49 -6.05 -27.77 23.19
C LYS A 49 -7.11 -27.23 24.13
N SER A 50 -6.74 -26.34 25.06
CA SER A 50 -7.70 -25.71 25.97
C SER A 50 -8.77 -24.90 25.24
N VAL A 51 -8.38 -24.11 24.21
CA VAL A 51 -9.32 -23.33 23.40
C VAL A 51 -10.23 -24.25 22.58
N GLU A 52 -9.67 -25.29 21.95
CA GLU A 52 -10.43 -26.29 21.17
C GLU A 52 -11.46 -27.01 22.03
N ASP A 53 -11.06 -27.49 23.21
CA ASP A 53 -11.92 -28.18 24.16
C ASP A 53 -13.03 -27.23 24.68
N THR A 54 -12.69 -25.97 24.97
CA THR A 54 -13.67 -24.96 25.40
C THR A 54 -14.71 -24.69 24.32
N LEU A 55 -14.28 -24.46 23.08
CA LEU A 55 -15.20 -24.22 21.96
C LEU A 55 -16.10 -25.43 21.69
N ASN A 56 -15.53 -26.63 21.70
CA ASN A 56 -16.31 -27.87 21.53
C ASN A 56 -17.31 -28.08 22.68
N THR A 57 -16.96 -27.73 23.91
CA THR A 57 -17.86 -27.77 25.06
C THR A 57 -19.05 -26.81 24.87
N LEU A 58 -18.76 -25.55 24.52
CA LEU A 58 -19.80 -24.55 24.29
C LEU A 58 -20.75 -24.95 23.14
N LEU A 59 -20.20 -25.52 22.04
CA LEU A 59 -21.01 -26.02 20.93
C LEU A 59 -21.93 -27.18 21.35
N ASN A 60 -21.44 -28.06 22.24
CA ASN A 60 -22.24 -29.15 22.79
C ASN A 60 -23.35 -28.61 23.73
N GLU A 61 -23.03 -27.65 24.59
CA GLU A 61 -24.02 -27.01 25.49
C GLU A 61 -25.12 -26.30 24.68
N GLU A 62 -24.74 -25.60 23.61
CA GLU A 62 -25.67 -24.94 22.70
C GLU A 62 -26.61 -25.98 22.01
N ALA A 63 -26.06 -27.10 21.57
CA ALA A 63 -26.87 -28.18 20.99
C ALA A 63 -27.79 -28.85 22.03
N ASP A 64 -27.32 -29.04 23.24
CA ASP A 64 -28.14 -29.57 24.34
C ASP A 64 -29.25 -28.59 24.74
N ALA A 65 -29.01 -27.28 24.71
CA ALA A 65 -30.01 -26.26 24.91
C ALA A 65 -31.11 -26.26 23.84
N ILE A 66 -30.70 -26.40 22.55
CA ILE A 66 -31.65 -26.52 21.42
C ILE A 66 -32.50 -27.80 21.54
N CYS A 67 -31.89 -28.91 21.99
CA CYS A 67 -32.59 -30.17 22.19
C CYS A 67 -33.44 -30.18 23.43
N ASN A 68 -33.31 -29.21 24.35
CA ASN A 68 -33.86 -29.18 25.65
C ASN A 68 -33.57 -30.44 26.51
N ALA A 69 -32.46 -31.11 26.24
CA ALA A 69 -31.95 -32.28 26.96
C ALA A 69 -30.50 -32.60 26.54
N GLY A 70 -29.68 -33.07 27.48
CA GLY A 70 -28.33 -33.58 27.20
C GLY A 70 -28.28 -34.73 26.21
N ARG A 71 -27.13 -34.96 25.60
CA ARG A 71 -26.93 -35.92 24.50
C ARG A 71 -27.54 -37.31 24.75
N TYR A 72 -27.43 -37.87 25.95
CA TYR A 72 -27.92 -39.20 26.34
C TYR A 72 -29.05 -39.15 27.40
N GLN A 73 -29.50 -37.97 27.75
CA GLN A 73 -30.54 -37.75 28.78
C GLN A 73 -31.91 -38.06 28.18
N ARG A 74 -32.74 -38.81 28.90
CA ARG A 74 -34.15 -39.01 28.56
C ARG A 74 -34.96 -37.92 29.25
N SER A 75 -35.65 -37.08 28.51
CA SER A 75 -36.52 -36.03 29.02
C SER A 75 -37.83 -36.05 28.22
N PRO A 76 -38.98 -35.88 28.88
CA PRO A 76 -40.26 -35.72 28.19
C PRO A 76 -40.33 -34.43 27.36
N ASP A 77 -39.57 -33.42 27.73
CA ASP A 77 -39.52 -32.08 27.06
C ASP A 77 -38.46 -32.02 25.94
N ARG A 78 -37.87 -33.14 25.59
CA ARG A 78 -36.85 -33.16 24.55
C ARG A 78 -37.46 -32.77 23.19
N GLN A 79 -36.86 -31.75 22.52
CA GLN A 79 -37.32 -31.23 21.24
C GLN A 79 -36.67 -31.95 20.06
N ASP A 80 -35.39 -32.33 20.16
CA ASP A 80 -34.66 -33.05 19.10
C ASP A 80 -33.59 -33.99 19.67
N THR A 81 -32.98 -34.80 18.81
CA THR A 81 -31.93 -35.75 19.17
C THR A 81 -30.66 -35.54 18.35
N TRP A 82 -29.54 -35.77 19.01
CA TRP A 82 -28.23 -35.73 18.34
C TRP A 82 -28.14 -36.78 17.22
N ALA A 83 -27.63 -36.35 16.05
CA ALA A 83 -27.37 -37.19 14.87
C ALA A 83 -25.88 -37.37 14.58
N GLY A 84 -25.01 -37.01 15.55
CA GLY A 84 -23.57 -37.06 15.42
C GLY A 84 -22.90 -35.71 15.36
N THR A 85 -21.69 -35.65 14.85
CA THR A 85 -20.90 -34.43 14.67
C THR A 85 -20.18 -34.47 13.34
N TYR A 86 -19.82 -33.30 12.80
CA TYR A 86 -18.89 -33.19 11.68
C TYR A 86 -17.74 -32.26 12.05
N LYS A 87 -16.59 -32.50 11.41
CA LYS A 87 -15.38 -31.70 11.64
C LYS A 87 -15.40 -30.45 10.78
N ARG A 88 -15.01 -29.35 11.39
CA ARG A 88 -14.84 -28.05 10.74
C ARG A 88 -13.57 -27.38 11.24
N LYS A 89 -12.78 -26.84 10.34
CA LYS A 89 -11.57 -26.10 10.67
C LYS A 89 -11.90 -24.62 10.86
N LEU A 90 -11.32 -24.02 11.90
CA LEU A 90 -11.39 -22.61 12.21
C LEU A 90 -9.98 -22.07 12.41
N LEU A 91 -9.56 -21.12 11.59
CA LEU A 91 -8.30 -20.41 11.75
C LEU A 91 -8.49 -19.21 12.68
N THR A 92 -7.68 -19.17 13.76
CA THR A 92 -7.66 -18.09 14.74
C THR A 92 -6.26 -17.53 14.89
N THR A 93 -6.10 -16.47 15.69
CA THR A 93 -4.79 -15.91 16.06
C THR A 93 -3.89 -16.88 16.83
N SER A 94 -4.46 -17.94 17.42
CA SER A 94 -3.73 -18.99 18.12
C SER A 94 -3.47 -20.26 17.26
N GLY A 95 -3.79 -20.20 15.96
CA GLY A 95 -3.62 -21.28 15.00
C GLY A 95 -4.94 -21.88 14.49
N GLU A 96 -4.83 -22.99 13.77
CA GLU A 96 -5.98 -23.73 13.23
C GLU A 96 -6.51 -24.73 14.26
N PHE A 97 -7.84 -24.70 14.52
CA PHE A 97 -8.56 -25.61 15.39
C PHE A 97 -9.49 -26.50 14.60
N GLU A 98 -9.65 -27.75 15.04
CA GLU A 98 -10.62 -28.69 14.51
C GLU A 98 -11.86 -28.74 15.42
N LEU A 99 -12.93 -28.11 15.02
CA LEU A 99 -14.17 -28.06 15.76
C LEU A 99 -15.08 -29.24 15.40
N LYS A 100 -15.77 -29.82 16.40
CA LYS A 100 -16.75 -30.90 16.25
C LYS A 100 -18.16 -30.32 16.32
N ILE A 101 -18.65 -29.87 15.15
CA ILE A 101 -19.96 -29.24 15.06
C ILE A 101 -21.07 -30.28 15.24
N PRO A 102 -22.01 -30.10 16.20
CA PRO A 102 -23.13 -31.01 16.40
C PRO A 102 -24.04 -31.06 15.18
N ARG A 103 -24.63 -32.24 14.96
CA ARG A 103 -25.75 -32.46 14.03
C ARG A 103 -26.96 -32.91 14.81
N LEU A 104 -28.08 -32.26 14.58
CA LEU A 104 -29.38 -32.62 15.11
C LEU A 104 -30.19 -33.38 14.05
N ARG A 105 -31.16 -34.15 14.45
CA ARG A 105 -31.90 -35.05 13.55
C ARG A 105 -32.92 -34.33 12.67
N THR A 106 -33.64 -33.39 13.26
CA THR A 106 -34.75 -32.67 12.61
C THR A 106 -34.53 -31.18 12.53
N LEU A 107 -33.94 -30.58 13.56
CA LEU A 107 -33.67 -29.12 13.60
C LEU A 107 -32.32 -28.77 12.97
N PRO A 108 -32.21 -27.68 12.24
CA PRO A 108 -30.91 -27.15 11.84
C PRO A 108 -30.14 -26.69 13.09
N PHE A 109 -28.85 -27.06 13.16
CA PHE A 109 -27.97 -26.53 14.21
C PHE A 109 -27.29 -25.27 13.69
N GLU A 110 -27.81 -24.11 14.09
CA GLU A 110 -27.24 -22.79 13.81
C GLU A 110 -26.63 -22.26 15.09
N THR A 111 -25.29 -22.32 15.18
CA THR A 111 -24.55 -21.85 16.36
C THR A 111 -24.39 -20.33 16.34
N GLN A 112 -24.52 -19.71 17.51
CA GLN A 112 -24.21 -18.29 17.74
C GLN A 112 -22.72 -18.06 17.97
N ILE A 113 -21.97 -19.10 18.33
CA ILE A 113 -20.54 -19.04 18.64
C ILE A 113 -19.72 -18.80 17.38
N ILE A 114 -20.12 -19.43 16.26
CA ILE A 114 -19.40 -19.36 14.97
C ILE A 114 -20.41 -19.17 13.85
N LYS A 115 -20.31 -18.09 13.10
CA LYS A 115 -21.17 -17.86 11.93
C LYS A 115 -21.04 -19.01 10.94
N TRP A 116 -22.14 -19.42 10.33
CA TRP A 116 -22.26 -20.63 9.49
C TRP A 116 -21.15 -20.79 8.43
N TYR A 117 -20.68 -19.69 7.84
CA TYR A 117 -19.62 -19.69 6.82
C TYR A 117 -18.26 -19.25 7.32
N GLN A 118 -18.09 -19.01 8.61
CA GLN A 118 -16.86 -18.49 9.16
C GLN A 118 -15.82 -19.60 9.30
N THR A 119 -14.81 -19.60 8.42
CA THR A 119 -13.64 -20.50 8.48
C THR A 119 -12.43 -19.84 9.14
N LYS A 120 -12.51 -18.53 9.39
CA LYS A 120 -11.45 -17.74 10.01
C LYS A 120 -12.05 -16.76 11.00
N GLN A 121 -11.30 -16.47 12.05
CA GLN A 121 -11.64 -15.40 12.99
C GLN A 121 -11.56 -14.04 12.26
N SER A 122 -12.45 -13.10 12.60
CA SER A 122 -12.46 -11.76 11.96
C SER A 122 -11.13 -11.03 12.08
N SER A 123 -10.47 -11.14 13.24
CA SER A 123 -9.14 -10.56 13.46
C SER A 123 -8.07 -11.11 12.52
N VAL A 124 -8.16 -12.38 12.13
CA VAL A 124 -7.25 -12.99 11.13
C VAL A 124 -7.55 -12.44 9.74
N GLU A 125 -8.83 -12.34 9.37
CA GLU A 125 -9.21 -11.74 8.08
C GLU A 125 -8.76 -10.28 7.99
N GLU A 126 -8.96 -9.50 9.04
CA GLU A 126 -8.50 -8.10 9.11
C GLU A 126 -6.98 -7.99 8.99
N ALA A 127 -6.22 -8.82 9.71
CA ALA A 127 -4.76 -8.84 9.62
C ALA A 127 -4.26 -9.19 8.20
N LEU A 128 -4.90 -10.15 7.52
CA LEU A 128 -4.57 -10.52 6.14
C LEU A 128 -4.86 -9.36 5.16
N ILE A 129 -5.98 -8.67 5.37
CA ILE A 129 -6.36 -7.48 4.59
C ILE A 129 -5.33 -6.38 4.78
N GLU A 130 -4.95 -6.07 6.03
CA GLU A 130 -3.96 -5.05 6.35
C GLU A 130 -2.58 -5.38 5.75
N MET A 131 -2.12 -6.63 5.84
CA MET A 131 -0.87 -7.06 5.21
C MET A 131 -0.90 -6.81 3.70
N TYR A 132 -2.02 -7.14 3.05
CA TYR A 132 -2.17 -6.94 1.61
C TYR A 132 -2.21 -5.46 1.24
N LEU A 133 -2.95 -4.64 1.96
CA LEU A 133 -3.02 -3.18 1.76
C LEU A 133 -1.67 -2.49 2.02
N ALA A 134 -0.88 -3.03 2.95
CA ALA A 134 0.50 -2.60 3.18
C ALA A 134 1.48 -3.02 2.06
N GLY A 135 1.00 -3.68 1.01
CA GLY A 135 1.80 -4.07 -0.15
C GLY A 135 2.61 -5.37 0.04
N VAL A 136 2.30 -6.16 1.06
CA VAL A 136 2.93 -7.48 1.24
C VAL A 136 2.48 -8.41 0.11
N SER A 137 3.43 -9.00 -0.61
CA SER A 137 3.09 -9.94 -1.70
C SER A 137 2.37 -11.18 -1.17
N VAL A 138 1.46 -11.75 -1.96
CA VAL A 138 0.67 -12.93 -1.58
C VAL A 138 1.55 -14.08 -1.08
N ARG A 139 2.68 -14.34 -1.74
CA ARG A 139 3.63 -15.37 -1.30
C ARG A 139 4.22 -15.07 0.08
N ARG A 140 4.55 -13.81 0.34
CA ARG A 140 5.11 -13.42 1.63
C ARG A 140 4.05 -13.45 2.74
N VAL A 141 2.77 -13.25 2.41
CA VAL A 141 1.67 -13.46 3.37
C VAL A 141 1.60 -14.92 3.80
N GLU A 142 1.78 -15.88 2.88
CA GLU A 142 1.85 -17.32 3.22
C GLU A 142 2.97 -17.62 4.23
N ASP A 143 4.18 -17.07 4.01
CA ASP A 143 5.32 -17.23 4.91
C ASP A 143 5.06 -16.60 6.30
N ILE A 144 4.46 -15.40 6.32
CA ILE A 144 4.13 -14.68 7.55
C ILE A 144 3.06 -15.45 8.35
N THR A 145 2.02 -15.95 7.68
CA THR A 145 0.94 -16.69 8.34
C THR A 145 1.43 -18.04 8.88
N GLU A 146 2.36 -18.69 8.18
CA GLU A 146 3.02 -19.89 8.68
C GLU A 146 3.83 -19.59 9.95
N ALA A 147 4.60 -18.50 9.95
CA ALA A 147 5.41 -18.10 11.10
C ALA A 147 4.57 -17.65 12.31
N LEU A 148 3.46 -16.92 12.10
CA LEU A 148 2.63 -16.38 13.18
C LEU A 148 1.61 -17.38 13.71
N TRP A 149 0.99 -18.18 12.83
CA TRP A 149 -0.16 -19.03 13.17
C TRP A 149 0.08 -20.50 12.89
N ASN A 150 1.30 -20.87 12.47
CA ASN A 150 1.68 -22.22 12.05
C ASN A 150 0.72 -22.84 11.00
N THR A 151 0.19 -21.98 10.12
CA THR A 151 -0.77 -22.35 9.08
C THR A 151 -0.56 -21.51 7.83
N LYS A 152 -0.43 -22.16 6.68
CA LYS A 152 -0.35 -21.48 5.38
C LYS A 152 -1.74 -21.05 4.93
N VAL A 153 -1.90 -19.74 4.72
CA VAL A 153 -3.11 -19.21 4.10
C VAL A 153 -2.92 -19.25 2.58
N SER A 154 -3.80 -19.96 1.87
CA SER A 154 -3.68 -20.12 0.42
C SER A 154 -3.87 -18.80 -0.34
N SER A 155 -3.24 -18.69 -1.51
CA SER A 155 -3.39 -17.54 -2.42
C SER A 155 -4.84 -17.31 -2.86
N SER A 156 -5.65 -18.38 -2.97
CA SER A 156 -7.09 -18.25 -3.24
C SER A 156 -7.82 -17.54 -2.12
N THR A 157 -7.47 -17.81 -0.86
CA THR A 157 -8.05 -17.11 0.30
C THR A 157 -7.78 -15.60 0.25
N ILE A 158 -6.57 -15.21 -0.15
CA ILE A 158 -6.21 -13.78 -0.26
C ILE A 158 -6.97 -13.14 -1.43
N SER A 159 -7.17 -13.88 -2.53
CA SER A 159 -8.01 -13.42 -3.63
C SER A 159 -9.46 -13.21 -3.23
N ASP A 160 -10.05 -14.10 -2.42
CA ASP A 160 -11.42 -13.96 -1.91
C ASP A 160 -11.54 -12.75 -0.97
N LEU A 161 -10.52 -12.47 -0.15
CA LEU A 161 -10.45 -11.29 0.70
C LEU A 161 -10.35 -10.00 -0.13
N ASN A 162 -9.63 -10.02 -1.26
CA ASN A 162 -9.58 -8.89 -2.18
C ASN A 162 -10.95 -8.52 -2.72
N GLN A 163 -11.82 -9.51 -3.02
CA GLN A 163 -13.19 -9.21 -3.44
C GLN A 163 -14.00 -8.51 -2.35
N LYS A 164 -13.79 -8.87 -1.07
CA LYS A 164 -14.44 -8.16 0.06
C LYS A 164 -13.96 -6.71 0.19
N ILE A 165 -12.66 -6.46 -0.08
CA ILE A 165 -12.08 -5.11 -0.04
C ILE A 165 -12.61 -4.25 -1.19
N TYR A 166 -12.90 -4.86 -2.34
CA TYR A 166 -13.34 -4.13 -3.53
C TYR A 166 -14.57 -3.26 -3.26
N GLY A 167 -15.52 -3.73 -2.48
CA GLY A 167 -16.67 -2.93 -2.05
C GLY A 167 -16.27 -1.64 -1.31
N LYS A 168 -15.34 -1.74 -0.36
CA LYS A 168 -14.82 -0.58 0.38
C LYS A 168 -14.05 0.40 -0.51
N ILE A 169 -13.30 -0.12 -1.49
CA ILE A 169 -12.58 0.71 -2.47
C ILE A 169 -13.58 1.46 -3.35
N GLU A 170 -14.64 0.81 -3.80
CA GLU A 170 -15.69 1.46 -4.60
C GLU A 170 -16.45 2.51 -3.79
N GLU A 171 -16.78 2.24 -2.52
CA GLU A 171 -17.36 3.25 -1.62
C GLU A 171 -16.45 4.47 -1.50
N TRP A 172 -15.14 4.27 -1.29
CA TRP A 172 -14.17 5.36 -1.25
C TRP A 172 -14.09 6.11 -2.59
N ARG A 173 -14.07 5.41 -3.72
CA ARG A 173 -14.06 6.03 -5.04
C ARG A 173 -15.25 6.93 -5.28
N MET A 174 -16.43 6.59 -4.75
CA MET A 174 -17.67 7.34 -4.91
C MET A 174 -17.86 8.47 -3.88
N GLN A 175 -17.00 8.57 -2.87
CA GLN A 175 -17.13 9.61 -1.85
C GLN A 175 -17.05 11.02 -2.46
N PRO A 176 -17.88 11.97 -2.01
CA PRO A 176 -17.77 13.37 -2.39
C PRO A 176 -16.38 13.94 -2.02
N ILE A 177 -15.87 14.81 -2.86
CA ILE A 177 -14.64 15.56 -2.58
C ILE A 177 -15.07 16.83 -1.85
N HIS A 178 -14.58 17.00 -0.61
CA HIS A 178 -14.91 18.14 0.23
C HIS A 178 -13.80 19.18 0.24
N GLY A 179 -14.16 20.45 0.34
CA GLY A 179 -13.20 21.56 0.38
C GLY A 179 -12.61 21.93 -0.97
N GLU A 180 -11.74 22.91 -0.98
CA GLU A 180 -11.01 23.34 -2.17
C GLU A 180 -9.66 22.62 -2.29
N HIS A 181 -9.29 22.28 -3.51
CA HIS A 181 -7.99 21.68 -3.83
C HIS A 181 -7.24 22.57 -4.83
N PRO A 182 -6.56 23.60 -4.36
CA PRO A 182 -5.90 24.57 -5.23
C PRO A 182 -4.81 23.97 -6.11
N TYR A 183 -4.24 22.82 -5.72
CA TYR A 183 -3.20 22.16 -6.49
C TYR A 183 -3.56 20.72 -6.74
N ILE A 184 -3.53 20.29 -8.02
CA ILE A 184 -3.72 18.90 -8.39
C ILE A 184 -2.55 18.37 -9.23
N PHE A 185 -2.20 17.12 -9.00
CA PHE A 185 -1.18 16.38 -9.73
C PHE A 185 -1.86 15.26 -10.49
N LEU A 186 -1.60 15.20 -11.79
CA LEU A 186 -2.11 14.16 -12.67
C LEU A 186 -0.94 13.30 -13.15
N ASP A 187 -1.02 11.99 -12.92
CA ASP A 187 -0.01 11.04 -13.35
C ASP A 187 -0.64 9.78 -13.90
N GLY A 188 -0.02 9.15 -14.89
CA GLY A 188 -0.45 7.91 -15.49
C GLY A 188 0.57 6.80 -15.23
N ILE A 189 0.10 5.68 -14.70
CA ILE A 189 0.92 4.50 -14.44
C ILE A 189 0.53 3.40 -15.42
N TYR A 190 1.48 2.87 -16.18
CA TYR A 190 1.25 1.73 -17.06
C TYR A 190 1.47 0.41 -16.33
N LEU A 191 0.42 -0.38 -16.26
CA LEU A 191 0.46 -1.72 -15.69
C LEU A 191 0.26 -2.76 -16.80
N LYS A 192 0.92 -3.91 -16.66
CA LYS A 192 0.67 -5.07 -17.51
C LYS A 192 -0.43 -5.90 -16.88
N ARG A 193 -1.51 -6.11 -17.61
CA ARG A 193 -2.64 -6.97 -17.21
C ARG A 193 -2.72 -8.17 -18.14
N SER A 194 -2.83 -9.36 -17.56
CA SER A 194 -3.13 -10.58 -18.30
C SER A 194 -4.63 -10.82 -18.26
N TRP A 195 -5.25 -10.94 -19.43
CA TRP A 195 -6.66 -11.24 -19.58
C TRP A 195 -6.83 -12.28 -20.69
N GLY A 196 -7.47 -13.42 -20.36
CA GLY A 196 -7.73 -14.47 -21.36
C GLY A 196 -6.47 -15.06 -22.01
N GLY A 197 -5.30 -14.97 -21.36
CA GLY A 197 -4.01 -15.43 -21.91
C GLY A 197 -3.25 -14.36 -22.71
N GLU A 198 -3.86 -13.20 -22.98
CA GLU A 198 -3.19 -12.06 -23.62
C GLU A 198 -2.71 -11.04 -22.58
N ILE A 199 -1.54 -10.44 -22.83
CA ILE A 199 -0.99 -9.38 -21.99
C ILE A 199 -1.28 -8.04 -22.66
N SER A 200 -2.13 -7.23 -22.02
CA SER A 200 -2.39 -5.85 -22.44
C SER A 200 -1.80 -4.85 -21.45
N ASN A 201 -1.37 -3.69 -21.96
CA ASN A 201 -1.02 -2.57 -21.12
C ASN A 201 -2.29 -1.80 -20.74
N VAL A 202 -2.48 -1.58 -19.46
CA VAL A 202 -3.56 -0.76 -18.92
C VAL A 202 -2.95 0.47 -18.29
N SER A 203 -3.50 1.63 -18.58
CA SER A 203 -3.11 2.89 -17.94
C SER A 203 -4.00 3.10 -16.71
N VAL A 204 -3.37 3.37 -15.57
CA VAL A 204 -4.05 3.79 -14.34
C VAL A 204 -3.78 5.27 -14.16
N LEU A 205 -4.83 6.07 -14.29
CA LEU A 205 -4.78 7.52 -14.12
C LEU A 205 -5.00 7.86 -12.65
N VAL A 206 -4.03 8.53 -12.06
CA VAL A 206 -4.05 8.91 -10.64
C VAL A 206 -4.12 10.43 -10.52
N THR A 207 -5.05 10.92 -9.71
CA THR A 207 -5.14 12.34 -9.36
C THR A 207 -4.92 12.51 -7.87
N VAL A 208 -3.90 13.30 -7.53
CA VAL A 208 -3.58 13.71 -6.15
C VAL A 208 -3.88 15.19 -6.02
N GLY A 209 -4.67 15.57 -5.02
CA GLY A 209 -4.94 16.95 -4.66
C GLY A 209 -4.13 17.40 -3.45
N VAL A 210 -3.93 18.71 -3.34
CA VAL A 210 -3.50 19.36 -2.10
C VAL A 210 -4.62 20.29 -1.68
N ASN A 211 -5.16 20.06 -0.50
CA ASN A 211 -6.24 20.88 0.05
C ASN A 211 -5.73 22.27 0.54
N ASP A 212 -6.62 23.10 0.98
CA ASP A 212 -6.32 24.45 1.49
C ASP A 212 -5.48 24.46 2.77
N GLU A 213 -5.52 23.37 3.54
CA GLU A 213 -4.67 23.14 4.72
C GLU A 213 -3.25 22.66 4.35
N GLY A 214 -2.99 22.31 3.09
CA GLY A 214 -1.72 21.83 2.59
C GLY A 214 -1.52 20.30 2.65
N TYR A 215 -2.55 19.53 3.04
CA TYR A 215 -2.48 18.07 3.04
C TYR A 215 -2.72 17.48 1.65
N ARG A 216 -2.04 16.36 1.41
CA ARG A 216 -2.18 15.61 0.16
C ARG A 216 -3.21 14.51 0.30
N GLU A 217 -4.09 14.43 -0.69
CA GLU A 217 -5.15 13.44 -0.76
C GLU A 217 -5.19 12.80 -2.15
N ILE A 218 -5.41 11.49 -2.21
CA ILE A 218 -5.70 10.83 -3.49
C ILE A 218 -7.17 11.11 -3.80
N LEU A 219 -7.41 11.96 -4.80
CA LEU A 219 -8.77 12.36 -5.18
C LEU A 219 -9.45 11.33 -6.07
N GLY A 220 -8.69 10.62 -6.88
CA GLY A 220 -9.26 9.61 -7.76
C GLY A 220 -8.23 8.74 -8.43
N ILE A 221 -8.69 7.52 -8.74
CA ILE A 221 -7.97 6.53 -9.52
C ILE A 221 -8.94 6.03 -10.60
N ALA A 222 -8.55 6.14 -11.87
CA ALA A 222 -9.35 5.69 -12.99
C ALA A 222 -8.54 4.77 -13.91
N GLU A 223 -9.19 3.73 -14.43
CA GLU A 223 -8.59 2.90 -15.48
C GLU A 223 -8.79 3.59 -16.82
N GLY A 224 -7.74 3.67 -17.63
CA GLY A 224 -7.77 4.13 -19.00
C GLY A 224 -7.13 3.11 -19.92
N SER A 225 -7.62 2.99 -21.16
CA SER A 225 -6.97 2.14 -22.15
C SER A 225 -5.57 2.67 -22.50
N ARG A 226 -5.41 3.98 -22.46
CA ARG A 226 -4.13 4.73 -22.68
C ARG A 226 -4.21 6.06 -21.92
N GLU A 227 -3.07 6.75 -21.83
CA GLU A 227 -3.04 8.17 -21.40
C GLU A 227 -3.47 9.10 -22.56
N ASP A 228 -4.68 8.88 -23.08
CA ASP A 228 -5.22 9.69 -24.17
C ASP A 228 -6.20 10.77 -23.67
N LYS A 229 -6.63 11.60 -24.61
CA LYS A 229 -7.54 12.70 -24.32
C LYS A 229 -8.86 12.22 -23.72
N GLU A 230 -9.40 11.12 -24.18
CA GLU A 230 -10.69 10.61 -23.75
C GLU A 230 -10.64 10.08 -22.31
N SER A 231 -9.63 9.28 -21.99
CA SER A 231 -9.42 8.73 -20.64
C SER A 231 -9.26 9.84 -19.60
N TRP A 232 -8.46 10.88 -19.90
CA TRP A 232 -8.32 12.04 -19.01
C TRP A 232 -9.61 12.87 -18.92
N THR A 233 -10.34 13.06 -20.02
CA THR A 233 -11.63 13.75 -20.00
C THR A 233 -12.62 13.07 -19.06
N ASN A 234 -12.72 11.74 -19.14
CA ASN A 234 -13.60 10.96 -18.29
C ASN A 234 -13.16 11.02 -16.81
N SER A 235 -11.87 10.94 -16.55
CA SER A 235 -11.32 11.06 -15.21
C SER A 235 -11.57 12.43 -14.58
N LEU A 236 -11.34 13.52 -15.31
CA LEU A 236 -11.57 14.88 -14.80
C LEU A 236 -13.07 15.18 -14.62
N ARG A 237 -13.93 14.68 -15.51
CA ARG A 237 -15.39 14.79 -15.36
C ARG A 237 -15.86 14.11 -14.09
N TYR A 238 -15.42 12.87 -13.88
CA TYR A 238 -15.73 12.10 -12.69
C TYR A 238 -15.31 12.84 -11.39
N LEU A 239 -14.12 13.45 -11.36
CA LEU A 239 -13.69 14.22 -10.20
C LEU A 239 -14.53 15.48 -9.99
N LYS A 240 -14.92 16.16 -11.05
CA LYS A 240 -15.80 17.35 -11.00
C LYS A 240 -17.20 16.99 -10.50
N ASP A 241 -17.75 15.87 -10.96
CA ASP A 241 -19.06 15.37 -10.53
C ASP A 241 -19.06 14.99 -9.03
N ARG A 242 -17.90 14.58 -8.50
CA ARG A 242 -17.70 14.34 -7.06
C ARG A 242 -17.46 15.60 -6.25
N GLY A 243 -17.34 16.78 -6.83
CA GLY A 243 -17.23 18.05 -6.15
C GLY A 243 -15.85 18.72 -6.19
N LEU A 244 -14.90 18.23 -7.01
CA LEU A 244 -13.59 18.87 -7.12
C LEU A 244 -13.71 20.34 -7.56
N SER A 245 -13.23 21.25 -6.73
CA SER A 245 -13.34 22.70 -6.91
C SER A 245 -12.08 23.45 -6.44
N GLY A 246 -12.01 24.76 -6.74
CA GLY A 246 -10.94 25.63 -6.28
C GLY A 246 -9.58 25.42 -6.95
N VAL A 247 -9.50 24.66 -8.05
CA VAL A 247 -8.22 24.30 -8.70
C VAL A 247 -7.56 25.53 -9.33
N LYS A 248 -6.35 25.85 -8.89
CA LYS A 248 -5.52 27.00 -9.35
C LYS A 248 -4.29 26.55 -10.15
N LEU A 249 -3.74 25.38 -9.85
CA LEU A 249 -2.58 24.83 -10.54
C LEU A 249 -2.74 23.33 -10.78
N ILE A 250 -2.46 22.92 -12.00
CA ILE A 250 -2.43 21.53 -12.43
C ILE A 250 -1.02 21.16 -12.84
N VAL A 251 -0.46 20.13 -12.21
CA VAL A 251 0.86 19.60 -12.50
C VAL A 251 0.71 18.23 -13.15
N SER A 252 1.27 18.04 -14.35
CA SER A 252 1.27 16.75 -15.04
C SER A 252 2.51 16.59 -15.91
N ASP A 253 2.75 15.38 -16.44
CA ASP A 253 3.70 15.23 -17.54
C ASP A 253 3.13 15.88 -18.83
N LYS A 254 3.97 16.16 -19.77
CA LYS A 254 3.55 16.69 -21.08
C LYS A 254 2.96 15.56 -21.95
N CYS A 255 1.79 15.04 -21.58
CA CYS A 255 1.01 14.19 -22.48
C CYS A 255 0.17 15.05 -23.41
N SER A 256 0.21 14.76 -24.72
CA SER A 256 -0.49 15.53 -25.75
C SER A 256 -2.01 15.60 -25.57
N GLY A 257 -2.58 14.65 -24.83
CA GLY A 257 -4.01 14.60 -24.52
C GLY A 257 -4.48 15.54 -23.42
N GLN A 258 -3.61 15.96 -22.49
CA GLN A 258 -4.01 16.70 -21.27
C GLN A 258 -4.15 18.20 -21.47
N HIS A 259 -3.28 18.81 -22.25
CA HIS A 259 -3.18 20.27 -22.35
C HIS A 259 -4.46 20.95 -22.89
N GLY A 260 -5.19 20.30 -23.81
CA GLY A 260 -6.42 20.84 -24.38
C GLY A 260 -7.65 20.70 -23.48
N ILE A 261 -7.61 19.73 -22.55
CA ILE A 261 -8.76 19.40 -21.70
C ILE A 261 -8.78 20.24 -20.42
N ILE A 262 -7.60 20.59 -19.91
CA ILE A 262 -7.47 21.32 -18.64
C ILE A 262 -8.27 22.62 -18.68
N GLY A 263 -8.18 23.38 -19.78
CA GLY A 263 -8.94 24.63 -19.96
C GLY A 263 -10.45 24.42 -20.01
N ASP A 264 -10.93 23.28 -20.50
CA ASP A 264 -12.36 22.97 -20.57
C ASP A 264 -12.96 22.71 -19.19
N PHE A 265 -12.19 22.07 -18.30
CA PHE A 265 -12.65 21.71 -16.93
C PHE A 265 -12.30 22.78 -15.89
N PHE A 266 -11.15 23.42 -16.04
CA PHE A 266 -10.60 24.38 -15.07
C PHE A 266 -10.02 25.59 -15.79
N PRO A 267 -10.88 26.51 -16.30
CA PRO A 267 -10.45 27.66 -17.12
C PRO A 267 -9.51 28.61 -16.39
N ASP A 268 -9.67 28.73 -15.07
CA ASP A 268 -8.84 29.62 -14.23
C ASP A 268 -7.53 28.95 -13.77
N ALA A 269 -7.38 27.64 -13.98
CA ALA A 269 -6.21 26.90 -13.53
C ALA A 269 -5.03 27.09 -14.49
N LYS A 270 -3.85 27.29 -13.94
CA LYS A 270 -2.60 27.27 -14.71
C LYS A 270 -2.08 25.84 -14.80
N TRP A 271 -1.53 25.50 -15.95
CA TRP A 271 -0.84 24.22 -16.13
C TRP A 271 0.66 24.36 -15.97
N GLN A 272 1.26 23.41 -15.28
CA GLN A 272 2.70 23.29 -15.14
C GLN A 272 3.15 21.86 -15.45
N ARG A 273 4.25 21.75 -16.20
CA ARG A 273 4.90 20.46 -16.42
C ARG A 273 5.54 19.96 -15.14
N CYS A 274 5.34 18.66 -14.84
CA CYS A 274 6.02 18.00 -13.73
C CYS A 274 7.55 18.08 -13.87
N VAL A 275 8.20 18.63 -12.86
CA VAL A 275 9.66 18.86 -12.84
C VAL A 275 10.40 17.52 -12.84
N VAL A 276 9.90 16.51 -12.10
CA VAL A 276 10.52 15.17 -12.04
C VAL A 276 10.55 14.53 -13.42
N HIS A 277 9.41 14.54 -14.14
CA HIS A 277 9.35 14.03 -15.52
C HIS A 277 10.21 14.84 -16.49
N TRP A 278 10.30 16.16 -16.29
CA TRP A 278 11.17 17.00 -17.08
C TRP A 278 12.65 16.61 -16.90
N TYR A 279 13.11 16.35 -15.68
CA TYR A 279 14.46 15.85 -15.40
C TYR A 279 14.69 14.46 -16.05
N ARG A 280 13.76 13.52 -15.84
CA ARG A 280 13.85 12.18 -16.43
C ARG A 280 13.97 12.25 -17.93
N ASN A 281 13.19 13.09 -18.59
CA ASN A 281 13.24 13.26 -20.04
C ASN A 281 14.59 13.83 -20.51
N ALA A 282 15.18 14.77 -19.77
CA ALA A 282 16.54 15.25 -20.06
C ALA A 282 17.59 14.14 -19.90
N PHE A 283 17.45 13.28 -18.88
CA PHE A 283 18.40 12.19 -18.64
C PHE A 283 18.30 11.08 -19.67
N THR A 284 17.11 10.74 -20.17
CA THR A 284 16.95 9.72 -21.23
C THR A 284 17.59 10.13 -22.55
N MET A 285 17.75 11.43 -22.80
CA MET A 285 18.42 11.97 -23.98
C MET A 285 19.95 12.03 -23.83
N SER A 286 20.48 11.63 -22.68
CA SER A 286 21.88 11.83 -22.29
C SER A 286 22.62 10.51 -22.11
N PRO A 287 23.92 10.41 -22.50
CA PRO A 287 24.76 9.30 -22.09
C PRO A 287 24.89 9.25 -20.56
N TRP A 288 24.86 8.05 -19.99
CA TRP A 288 24.93 7.77 -18.54
C TRP A 288 26.04 8.55 -17.82
N LYS A 289 27.24 8.63 -18.41
CA LYS A 289 28.40 9.32 -17.84
C LYS A 289 28.17 10.81 -17.59
N HIS A 290 27.20 11.44 -18.24
CA HIS A 290 26.92 12.87 -18.14
C HIS A 290 25.72 13.19 -17.22
N VAL A 291 24.93 12.21 -16.79
CA VAL A 291 23.70 12.41 -16.03
C VAL A 291 23.92 13.25 -14.76
N LYS A 292 24.96 12.95 -13.97
CA LYS A 292 25.27 13.74 -12.75
C LYS A 292 25.58 15.20 -13.06
N SER A 293 26.36 15.48 -14.11
CA SER A 293 26.70 16.83 -14.54
C SER A 293 25.47 17.60 -15.05
N ILE A 294 24.62 16.92 -15.84
CA ILE A 294 23.36 17.50 -16.32
C ILE A 294 22.43 17.80 -15.16
N ALA A 295 22.27 16.88 -14.22
CA ALA A 295 21.43 17.08 -13.02
C ALA A 295 21.84 18.35 -12.25
N ALA A 296 23.14 18.55 -12.04
CA ALA A 296 23.66 19.76 -11.38
C ALA A 296 23.35 21.04 -12.20
N MET A 297 23.51 21.01 -13.53
CA MET A 297 23.18 22.13 -14.39
C MET A 297 21.69 22.46 -14.41
N LEU A 298 20.82 21.45 -14.46
CA LEU A 298 19.37 21.64 -14.42
C LEU A 298 18.90 22.14 -13.05
N LYS A 299 19.46 21.63 -11.94
CA LYS A 299 19.20 22.15 -10.58
C LYS A 299 19.54 23.62 -10.48
N ALA A 300 20.65 24.07 -11.09
CA ALA A 300 21.05 25.47 -11.11
C ALA A 300 20.03 26.39 -11.81
N ILE A 301 19.22 25.90 -12.75
CA ILE A 301 18.11 26.64 -13.35
C ILE A 301 16.99 26.86 -12.33
N HIS A 302 16.63 25.83 -11.58
CA HIS A 302 15.58 25.90 -10.57
C HIS A 302 15.99 26.62 -9.27
N ALA A 303 17.28 26.81 -9.05
CA ALA A 303 17.81 27.54 -7.88
C ALA A 303 17.86 29.06 -8.08
N GLN A 304 17.36 29.59 -9.20
CA GLN A 304 17.32 31.03 -9.44
C GLN A 304 16.18 31.68 -8.66
N GLU A 305 16.32 32.98 -8.35
CA GLU A 305 15.37 33.73 -7.53
C GLU A 305 14.04 34.03 -8.25
N ASP A 306 14.09 34.20 -9.58
CA ASP A 306 12.92 34.53 -10.38
C ASP A 306 12.91 33.83 -11.77
N ARG A 307 11.79 34.01 -12.50
CA ARG A 307 11.61 33.42 -13.85
C ARG A 307 12.56 34.01 -14.89
N ALA A 308 12.95 35.28 -14.77
CA ALA A 308 13.84 35.91 -15.74
C ALA A 308 15.25 35.38 -15.58
N ALA A 309 15.76 35.33 -14.36
CA ALA A 309 17.04 34.75 -14.00
C ALA A 309 17.11 33.26 -14.38
N ALA A 310 16.03 32.47 -14.14
CA ALA A 310 15.97 31.10 -14.53
C ALA A 310 16.02 30.87 -16.04
N ARG A 311 15.39 31.75 -16.85
CA ARG A 311 15.46 31.71 -18.30
C ARG A 311 16.86 32.05 -18.83
N GLU A 312 17.49 33.04 -18.28
CA GLU A 312 18.89 33.39 -18.61
C GLU A 312 19.84 32.25 -18.23
N LYS A 313 19.65 31.68 -17.05
CA LYS A 313 20.43 30.52 -16.61
C LYS A 313 20.24 29.34 -17.54
N ALA A 314 19.01 29.09 -18.01
CA ALA A 314 18.73 28.00 -18.95
C ALA A 314 19.44 28.16 -20.29
N LYS A 315 19.53 29.41 -20.82
CA LYS A 315 20.33 29.69 -22.03
C LYS A 315 21.80 29.34 -21.82
N LEU A 316 22.39 29.80 -20.72
CA LEU A 316 23.79 29.47 -20.38
C LEU A 316 24.03 27.98 -20.20
N VAL A 317 23.07 27.27 -19.60
CA VAL A 317 23.12 25.81 -19.47
C VAL A 317 23.05 25.14 -20.84
N ALA A 318 22.15 25.58 -21.72
CA ALA A 318 22.03 25.04 -23.07
C ALA A 318 23.32 25.24 -23.90
N GLU A 319 23.96 26.42 -23.84
CA GLU A 319 25.24 26.66 -24.45
C GLU A 319 26.34 25.71 -23.93
N LYS A 320 26.38 25.49 -22.62
CA LYS A 320 27.33 24.57 -22.00
C LYS A 320 27.08 23.12 -22.44
N LEU A 321 25.82 22.70 -22.56
CA LEU A 321 25.44 21.39 -23.06
C LEU A 321 25.87 21.20 -24.52
N ARG A 322 25.73 22.22 -25.36
CA ARG A 322 26.23 22.19 -26.76
C ARG A 322 27.75 22.03 -26.82
N LYS A 323 28.50 22.75 -25.97
CA LYS A 323 29.95 22.57 -25.84
C LYS A 323 30.37 21.16 -25.42
N MET A 324 29.47 20.45 -24.75
CA MET A 324 29.66 19.03 -24.40
C MET A 324 29.14 18.05 -25.47
N ASN A 325 28.76 18.52 -26.64
CA ASN A 325 28.13 17.76 -27.74
C ASN A 325 26.77 17.10 -27.33
N LEU A 326 26.05 17.68 -26.36
CA LEU A 326 24.74 17.22 -25.89
C LEU A 326 23.62 18.04 -26.53
N ASN A 327 23.60 18.18 -27.86
CA ASN A 327 22.70 19.06 -28.59
C ASN A 327 21.22 18.77 -28.33
N LYS A 328 20.81 17.49 -28.27
CA LYS A 328 19.42 17.09 -28.01
C LYS A 328 18.93 17.56 -26.65
N VAL A 329 19.78 17.50 -25.62
CA VAL A 329 19.44 17.98 -24.26
C VAL A 329 19.37 19.50 -24.25
N ALA A 330 20.28 20.19 -24.95
CA ALA A 330 20.28 21.64 -25.05
C ALA A 330 18.97 22.16 -25.70
N GLU A 331 18.58 21.60 -26.84
CA GLU A 331 17.32 21.93 -27.54
C GLU A 331 16.10 21.65 -26.65
N PHE A 332 16.11 20.52 -25.96
CA PHE A 332 15.04 20.18 -25.02
C PHE A 332 14.91 21.21 -23.91
N VAL A 333 16.03 21.62 -23.27
CA VAL A 333 16.02 22.63 -22.20
C VAL A 333 15.50 23.96 -22.72
N GLU A 334 16.00 24.46 -23.86
CA GLU A 334 15.56 25.74 -24.43
C GLU A 334 14.09 25.78 -24.82
N SER A 335 13.61 24.70 -25.46
CA SER A 335 12.22 24.63 -25.92
C SER A 335 11.21 24.46 -24.78
N THR A 336 11.62 23.87 -23.67
CA THR A 336 10.69 23.45 -22.61
C THR A 336 10.81 24.21 -21.30
N VAL A 337 11.89 24.96 -21.09
CA VAL A 337 12.17 25.68 -19.81
C VAL A 337 11.06 26.64 -19.41
N LYS A 338 10.27 27.15 -20.34
CA LYS A 338 9.16 28.05 -20.05
C LYS A 338 8.09 27.40 -19.17
N ASN A 339 7.85 26.12 -19.32
CA ASN A 339 6.76 25.39 -18.66
C ASN A 339 7.06 25.00 -17.19
N PRO A 340 8.24 24.39 -16.86
CA PRO A 340 8.54 24.11 -15.46
C PRO A 340 8.84 25.36 -14.61
N CYS A 341 9.11 26.51 -15.23
CA CYS A 341 9.38 27.77 -14.52
C CYS A 341 8.13 28.46 -13.95
N LEU A 342 6.92 27.91 -14.12
CA LEU A 342 5.71 28.43 -13.46
C LEU A 342 5.76 28.25 -11.94
N ILE A 343 6.57 27.34 -11.44
CA ILE A 343 6.72 27.03 -10.01
C ILE A 343 7.05 28.27 -9.19
N TRP A 344 7.84 29.21 -9.72
CA TRP A 344 8.15 30.49 -9.03
C TRP A 344 6.93 31.38 -8.80
N THR A 345 5.88 31.22 -9.61
CA THR A 345 4.65 32.03 -9.42
C THR A 345 3.86 31.57 -8.20
N PHE A 346 4.02 30.30 -7.80
CA PHE A 346 3.25 29.66 -6.73
C PHE A 346 4.06 29.37 -5.46
N LEU A 347 5.39 29.24 -5.55
CA LEU A 347 6.26 29.01 -4.39
C LEU A 347 6.15 30.12 -3.34
N MET A 348 5.94 31.36 -3.76
CA MET A 348 5.75 32.50 -2.86
C MET A 348 4.41 32.49 -2.13
N SER A 349 3.41 31.76 -2.64
CA SER A 349 2.08 31.70 -2.04
C SER A 349 1.84 30.43 -1.18
N ILE A 350 2.67 29.39 -1.33
CA ILE A 350 2.42 28.08 -0.69
C ILE A 350 3.45 27.74 0.38
N GLY A 351 4.51 28.53 0.53
CA GLY A 351 5.64 28.13 1.37
C GLY A 351 6.39 26.90 0.85
N LEU A 352 7.52 26.58 1.44
CA LEU A 352 8.48 25.53 1.06
C LEU A 352 7.94 24.09 0.97
N VAL A 353 6.68 23.85 1.33
CA VAL A 353 6.07 22.51 1.44
C VAL A 353 5.94 21.81 0.09
N CYS A 354 5.59 22.53 -0.98
CA CYS A 354 5.35 21.92 -2.29
C CYS A 354 6.63 21.50 -3.03
N VAL A 355 7.78 22.12 -2.74
CA VAL A 355 9.06 21.78 -3.38
C VAL A 355 9.74 20.58 -2.74
N ARG A 356 9.65 20.46 -1.40
CA ARG A 356 10.25 19.33 -0.68
C ARG A 356 9.62 17.98 -1.01
N THR A 357 8.36 17.97 -1.42
CA THR A 357 7.60 16.76 -1.74
C THR A 357 7.60 16.40 -3.23
N MET A 358 8.12 17.27 -4.11
CA MET A 358 8.42 16.91 -5.52
C MET A 358 9.76 16.17 -5.68
N LEU A 359 10.62 16.25 -4.67
CA LEU A 359 11.86 15.48 -4.57
C LEU A 359 11.59 14.28 -3.65
N TRP A 360 10.80 13.34 -4.10
CA TRP A 360 10.75 12.04 -3.45
C TRP A 360 12.07 11.36 -3.73
N ASP A 361 12.88 11.20 -2.67
CA ASP A 361 14.13 10.47 -2.71
C ASP A 361 13.82 9.02 -3.11
N GLY A 362 13.98 8.76 -4.41
CA GLY A 362 14.09 7.40 -4.90
C GLY A 362 15.47 6.87 -4.51
N SER A 363 15.58 6.31 -3.31
CA SER A 363 16.64 5.39 -2.90
C SER A 363 16.22 3.96 -3.18
#